data_196b14adf4a75d527dcc09bafa53dd21
#
_entry.id   196b14adf4a75d527dcc09bafa53dd21
#
_cell.length_a   1.000
_cell.length_b   1.000
_cell.length_c   1.000
_cell.angle_alpha   90.00
_cell.angle_beta   90.00
_cell.angle_gamma   90.00
#
_symmetry.space_group_name_H-M   'P 1'
#
loop_
_entity.id
_entity.type
_entity.pdbx_description
1 polymer ?
#
loop_
_entity_poly.entity_id
_entity_poly.type
_entity_poly.pdbx_seq_one_letter_code
_entity_poly.pdbx_strand_id
1 'polypeptide(L)'
;DFVLLDDGTKIDCDLVIVAAGVRPAVECALDTPIHVDRFIQVSDTMETNCPNIYAAGDVTGLSGIWPNAMKQGQIAALNMCGIQAEYTDRYAMKNTMNFYGLVTLSLGRGVAEEGDIVLEEEDAHNYRRAIIRDGKLDSILLQGKIDYSGIYQYLIKNQIDLSGKEQDIFHLSFADFYGVKENGAYCYQI
;
A
#
# COMPACT_ATOMS: atom_id res chain seq x y z
N ASP A 1 -24.51 -29.03 13.25
CA ASP A 1 -23.32 -28.94 12.37
C ASP A 1 -22.14 -28.44 13.20
N PHE A 2 -20.93 -28.64 12.74
CA PHE A 2 -19.71 -28.19 13.43
C PHE A 2 -18.59 -27.94 12.45
N VAL A 3 -17.66 -27.05 12.83
CA VAL A 3 -16.35 -26.86 12.20
C VAL A 3 -15.31 -27.67 12.98
N LEU A 4 -14.48 -28.42 12.28
CA LEU A 4 -13.34 -29.11 12.83
C LEU A 4 -12.07 -28.29 12.56
N LEU A 5 -11.37 -27.93 13.62
CA LEU A 5 -10.06 -27.26 13.52
C LEU A 5 -8.94 -28.30 13.31
N ASP A 6 -7.77 -27.84 12.90
CA ASP A 6 -6.59 -28.67 12.62
C ASP A 6 -6.01 -29.33 13.89
N ASP A 7 -6.24 -28.76 15.07
CA ASP A 7 -5.91 -29.37 16.37
C ASP A 7 -6.93 -30.40 16.86
N GLY A 8 -7.97 -30.68 16.05
CA GLY A 8 -9.04 -31.63 16.37
C GLY A 8 -10.18 -31.03 17.19
N THR A 9 -10.13 -29.75 17.53
CA THR A 9 -11.22 -29.08 18.24
C THR A 9 -12.46 -28.97 17.37
N LYS A 10 -13.64 -29.30 17.94
CA LYS A 10 -14.94 -29.13 17.29
C LYS A 10 -15.65 -27.90 17.83
N ILE A 11 -16.11 -27.06 16.91
CA ILE A 11 -16.89 -25.86 17.21
C ILE A 11 -18.29 -26.05 16.61
N ASP A 12 -19.28 -26.21 17.45
CA ASP A 12 -20.67 -26.28 17.01
C ASP A 12 -21.12 -24.93 16.44
N CYS A 13 -21.76 -24.96 15.27
CA CYS A 13 -22.23 -23.75 14.58
C CYS A 13 -23.37 -24.07 13.63
N ASP A 14 -24.25 -23.10 13.42
CA ASP A 14 -25.36 -23.15 12.47
C ASP A 14 -24.97 -22.51 11.12
N LEU A 15 -24.01 -21.62 11.12
CA LEU A 15 -23.51 -20.90 9.94
C LEU A 15 -22.00 -20.71 10.02
N VAL A 16 -21.33 -20.90 8.90
CA VAL A 16 -19.89 -20.57 8.74
C VAL A 16 -19.75 -19.46 7.71
N ILE A 17 -19.09 -18.37 8.11
CA ILE A 17 -18.76 -17.26 7.22
C ILE A 17 -17.26 -17.31 6.92
N VAL A 18 -16.88 -17.52 5.65
CA VAL A 18 -15.49 -17.49 5.20
C VAL A 18 -15.17 -16.09 4.69
N ALA A 19 -14.30 -15.36 5.43
CA ALA A 19 -13.83 -14.03 5.10
C ALA A 19 -12.29 -13.99 5.10
N ALA A 20 -11.66 -14.97 4.46
CA ALA A 20 -10.21 -15.25 4.50
C ALA A 20 -9.41 -14.50 3.42
N GLY A 21 -9.96 -13.42 2.86
CA GLY A 21 -9.32 -12.63 1.80
C GLY A 21 -9.60 -13.15 0.39
N VAL A 22 -8.80 -12.69 -0.56
CA VAL A 22 -8.96 -13.01 -1.99
C VAL A 22 -7.67 -13.59 -2.56
N ARG A 23 -7.81 -14.33 -3.66
CA ARG A 23 -6.70 -14.76 -4.51
C ARG A 23 -6.88 -14.14 -5.89
N PRO A 24 -5.79 -13.74 -6.56
CA PRO A 24 -5.86 -13.26 -7.92
C PRO A 24 -6.34 -14.38 -8.85
N ALA A 25 -7.23 -14.06 -9.79
CA ALA A 25 -7.70 -14.99 -10.81
C ALA A 25 -6.73 -14.96 -12.00
N VAL A 26 -5.65 -15.75 -11.90
CA VAL A 26 -4.57 -15.80 -12.92
C VAL A 26 -4.70 -16.97 -13.87
N GLU A 27 -5.76 -17.77 -13.76
CA GLU A 27 -5.96 -19.02 -14.50
C GLU A 27 -5.94 -18.79 -16.02
N CYS A 28 -6.39 -17.63 -16.49
CA CYS A 28 -6.36 -17.28 -17.92
C CYS A 28 -4.94 -17.10 -18.47
N ALA A 29 -3.93 -16.89 -17.63
CA ALA A 29 -2.54 -16.74 -18.01
C ALA A 29 -1.71 -18.01 -17.79
N LEU A 30 -2.25 -19.01 -17.08
CA LEU A 30 -1.60 -20.31 -16.93
C LEU A 30 -1.54 -21.03 -18.29
N ASP A 31 -0.55 -21.85 -18.50
CA ASP A 31 -0.29 -22.59 -19.74
C ASP A 31 -0.02 -21.66 -20.96
N THR A 32 0.35 -20.41 -20.70
CA THR A 32 0.78 -19.44 -21.70
C THR A 32 2.24 -19.04 -21.46
N PRO A 33 2.93 -18.35 -22.40
CA PRO A 33 4.28 -17.81 -22.16
C PRO A 33 4.35 -16.65 -21.16
N ILE A 34 3.20 -16.17 -20.64
CA ILE A 34 3.16 -15.08 -19.66
C ILE A 34 3.77 -15.55 -18.34
N HIS A 35 4.66 -14.75 -17.78
CA HIS A 35 5.25 -15.05 -16.47
C HIS A 35 4.22 -14.84 -15.35
N VAL A 36 3.87 -15.94 -14.71
CA VAL A 36 2.97 -15.99 -13.55
C VAL A 36 3.69 -16.74 -12.44
N ASP A 37 3.82 -16.11 -11.29
CA ASP A 37 4.11 -16.78 -10.03
C ASP A 37 2.80 -16.87 -9.21
N ARG A 38 2.65 -16.07 -8.18
CA ARG A 38 1.37 -15.84 -7.51
C ARG A 38 0.52 -14.81 -8.27
N PHE A 39 1.16 -13.95 -9.07
CA PHE A 39 0.57 -12.82 -9.80
C PHE A 39 1.14 -12.78 -11.21
N ILE A 40 0.42 -12.14 -12.14
CA ILE A 40 0.94 -11.85 -13.47
C ILE A 40 2.00 -10.75 -13.35
N GLN A 41 3.23 -11.06 -13.77
CA GLN A 41 4.33 -10.13 -13.71
C GLN A 41 4.22 -9.07 -14.79
N VAL A 42 4.33 -7.79 -14.41
CA VAL A 42 4.25 -6.64 -15.31
C VAL A 42 5.37 -5.64 -15.04
N SER A 43 5.72 -4.89 -16.07
CA SER A 43 6.60 -3.71 -15.99
C SER A 43 5.83 -2.49 -15.43
N ASP A 44 6.52 -1.37 -15.29
CA ASP A 44 5.88 -0.10 -14.90
C ASP A 44 4.87 0.42 -15.93
N THR A 45 4.98 -0.03 -17.19
CA THR A 45 4.01 0.26 -18.25
C THR A 45 2.79 -0.65 -18.24
N MET A 46 2.69 -1.56 -17.26
CA MET A 46 1.67 -2.62 -17.16
C MET A 46 1.77 -3.69 -18.26
N GLU A 47 2.86 -3.72 -19.03
CA GLU A 47 3.10 -4.75 -20.03
C GLU A 47 3.71 -6.00 -19.37
N THR A 48 3.27 -7.17 -19.81
CA THR A 48 3.83 -8.45 -19.37
C THR A 48 5.17 -8.73 -20.07
N ASN A 49 5.78 -9.87 -19.81
CA ASN A 49 6.95 -10.33 -20.58
C ASN A 49 6.61 -10.66 -22.04
N CYS A 50 5.35 -10.80 -22.39
CA CYS A 50 4.90 -11.02 -23.76
C CYS A 50 4.52 -9.68 -24.40
N PRO A 51 5.16 -9.27 -25.53
CA PRO A 51 4.91 -7.98 -26.15
C PRO A 51 3.44 -7.77 -26.52
N ASN A 52 2.93 -6.55 -26.27
CA ASN A 52 1.55 -6.13 -26.53
C ASN A 52 0.48 -6.86 -25.69
N ILE A 53 0.89 -7.54 -24.61
CA ILE A 53 -0.03 -8.13 -23.63
C ILE A 53 0.16 -7.41 -22.31
N TYR A 54 -0.94 -6.88 -21.80
CA TYR A 54 -0.98 -6.05 -20.59
C TYR A 54 -1.82 -6.70 -19.51
N ALA A 55 -1.49 -6.47 -18.25
CA ALA A 55 -2.30 -6.86 -17.11
C ALA A 55 -2.41 -5.70 -16.11
N ALA A 56 -3.58 -5.58 -15.48
CA ALA A 56 -3.87 -4.52 -14.52
C ALA A 56 -4.83 -4.99 -13.43
N GLY A 57 -4.79 -4.35 -12.27
CA GLY A 57 -5.63 -4.68 -11.12
C GLY A 57 -5.05 -5.77 -10.25
N ASP A 58 -5.89 -6.44 -9.48
CA ASP A 58 -5.51 -7.40 -8.45
C ASP A 58 -4.64 -8.56 -8.97
N VAL A 59 -4.79 -8.91 -10.24
CA VAL A 59 -4.00 -9.97 -10.88
C VAL A 59 -2.50 -9.68 -10.92
N THR A 60 -2.10 -8.39 -10.85
CA THR A 60 -0.69 -7.97 -10.87
C THR A 60 -0.02 -8.01 -9.48
N GLY A 61 -0.80 -8.11 -8.40
CA GLY A 61 -0.30 -8.08 -7.03
C GLY A 61 0.29 -6.74 -6.57
N LEU A 62 0.30 -5.73 -7.42
CA LEU A 62 0.87 -4.41 -7.09
C LEU A 62 0.01 -3.66 -6.07
N SER A 63 -1.29 -3.90 -6.06
CA SER A 63 -2.24 -3.32 -5.11
C SER A 63 -3.58 -4.06 -5.16
N GLY A 64 -4.20 -4.26 -4.00
CA GLY A 64 -5.53 -4.88 -3.85
C GLY A 64 -6.65 -3.87 -3.61
N ILE A 65 -6.52 -2.63 -4.09
CA ILE A 65 -7.54 -1.59 -3.93
C ILE A 65 -8.00 -1.03 -5.27
N TRP A 66 -9.30 -0.75 -5.37
CA TRP A 66 -9.95 -0.29 -6.60
C TRP A 66 -9.31 0.94 -7.24
N PRO A 67 -8.99 2.05 -6.53
CA PRO A 67 -8.38 3.22 -7.17
C PRO A 67 -7.08 2.90 -7.91
N ASN A 68 -6.26 2.02 -7.33
CA ASN A 68 -5.00 1.60 -7.96
C ASN A 68 -5.25 0.70 -9.16
N ALA A 69 -6.23 -0.22 -9.09
CA ALA A 69 -6.61 -1.05 -10.22
C ALA A 69 -7.09 -0.20 -11.42
N MET A 70 -7.90 0.84 -11.17
CA MET A 70 -8.32 1.80 -12.20
C MET A 70 -7.13 2.52 -12.83
N LYS A 71 -6.19 2.99 -12.02
CA LYS A 71 -5.00 3.68 -12.51
C LYS A 71 -4.10 2.78 -13.33
N GLN A 72 -3.90 1.53 -12.89
CA GLN A 72 -3.17 0.52 -13.66
C GLN A 72 -3.83 0.27 -15.02
N GLY A 73 -5.17 0.12 -15.05
CA GLY A 73 -5.93 -0.04 -16.29
C GLY A 73 -5.78 1.15 -17.24
N GLN A 74 -5.79 2.38 -16.72
CA GLN A 74 -5.56 3.59 -17.54
C GLN A 74 -4.15 3.60 -18.14
N ILE A 75 -3.12 3.24 -17.36
CA ILE A 75 -1.74 3.19 -17.84
C ILE A 75 -1.58 2.11 -18.89
N ALA A 76 -2.13 0.92 -18.67
CA ALA A 76 -2.15 -0.13 -19.68
C ALA A 76 -2.80 0.34 -21.00
N ALA A 77 -3.96 0.99 -20.91
CA ALA A 77 -4.68 1.50 -22.08
C ALA A 77 -3.89 2.57 -22.84
N LEU A 78 -3.22 3.50 -22.14
CA LEU A 78 -2.37 4.51 -22.77
C LEU A 78 -1.23 3.86 -23.54
N ASN A 79 -0.53 2.90 -22.94
CA ASN A 79 0.57 2.19 -23.59
C ASN A 79 0.08 1.36 -24.79
N MET A 80 -1.08 0.71 -24.69
CA MET A 80 -1.73 0.03 -25.83
C MET A 80 -2.00 0.97 -27.01
N CYS A 81 -2.27 2.25 -26.71
CA CYS A 81 -2.47 3.30 -27.72
C CYS A 81 -1.17 3.97 -28.19
N GLY A 82 0.00 3.50 -27.75
CA GLY A 82 1.30 4.09 -28.10
C GLY A 82 1.63 5.38 -27.33
N ILE A 83 0.86 5.71 -26.29
CA ILE A 83 1.13 6.85 -25.39
C ILE A 83 1.89 6.33 -24.17
N GLN A 84 3.16 6.71 -24.06
CA GLN A 84 4.02 6.25 -22.97
C GLN A 84 3.51 6.76 -21.61
N ALA A 85 3.25 5.83 -20.69
CA ALA A 85 2.82 6.11 -19.33
C ALA A 85 3.36 5.05 -18.36
N GLU A 86 3.67 5.45 -17.13
CA GLU A 86 4.24 4.57 -16.10
C GLU A 86 3.42 4.60 -14.82
N TYR A 87 3.31 3.44 -14.18
CA TYR A 87 2.68 3.29 -12.88
C TYR A 87 3.71 3.57 -11.77
N THR A 88 3.62 4.76 -11.20
CA THR A 88 4.52 5.25 -10.15
C THR A 88 3.95 5.13 -8.73
N ASP A 89 2.67 4.77 -8.57
CA ASP A 89 1.92 4.80 -7.30
C ASP A 89 2.05 3.50 -6.49
N ARG A 90 3.23 2.90 -6.50
CA ARG A 90 3.50 1.61 -5.82
C ARG A 90 3.53 1.73 -4.30
N TYR A 91 3.78 2.93 -3.79
CA TYR A 91 4.02 3.16 -2.37
C TYR A 91 2.78 3.67 -1.61
N ALA A 92 1.79 4.17 -2.31
CA ALA A 92 0.63 4.81 -1.69
C ALA A 92 -0.60 3.89 -1.59
N MET A 93 -0.41 2.63 -1.24
CA MET A 93 -1.54 1.75 -0.89
C MET A 93 -2.23 2.32 0.34
N LYS A 94 -3.49 2.73 0.18
CA LYS A 94 -4.30 3.32 1.25
C LYS A 94 -5.52 2.46 1.50
N ASN A 95 -5.66 1.99 2.73
CA ASN A 95 -6.85 1.33 3.20
C ASN A 95 -7.34 2.00 4.48
N THR A 96 -8.62 2.36 4.52
CA THR A 96 -9.26 2.89 5.72
C THR A 96 -10.47 2.02 6.04
N MET A 97 -10.49 1.49 7.24
CA MET A 97 -11.55 0.62 7.74
C MET A 97 -12.10 1.17 9.05
N ASN A 98 -13.35 0.86 9.33
CA ASN A 98 -13.98 1.18 10.60
C ASN A 98 -14.49 -0.13 11.23
N PHE A 99 -13.84 -0.54 12.30
CA PHE A 99 -14.21 -1.72 13.07
C PHE A 99 -15.07 -1.30 14.27
N TYR A 100 -16.38 -1.17 14.05
CA TYR A 100 -17.35 -0.80 15.10
C TYR A 100 -16.98 0.48 15.88
N GLY A 101 -16.54 1.51 15.17
CA GLY A 101 -16.13 2.79 15.75
C GLY A 101 -14.60 2.96 15.88
N LEU A 102 -13.83 1.88 15.82
CA LEU A 102 -12.40 1.94 15.78
C LEU A 102 -11.92 2.15 14.34
N VAL A 103 -11.64 3.41 14.01
CA VAL A 103 -11.12 3.76 12.69
C VAL A 103 -9.66 3.33 12.57
N THR A 104 -9.32 2.66 11.50
CA THR A 104 -7.96 2.19 11.21
C THR A 104 -7.56 2.62 9.80
N LEU A 105 -6.43 3.29 9.67
CA LEU A 105 -5.81 3.69 8.41
C LEU A 105 -4.49 2.96 8.23
N SER A 106 -4.31 2.32 7.10
CA SER A 106 -3.04 1.70 6.69
C SER A 106 -2.57 2.32 5.37
N LEU A 107 -1.31 2.74 5.32
CA LEU A 107 -0.64 3.23 4.13
C LEU A 107 0.65 2.44 3.93
N GLY A 108 1.02 2.19 2.66
CA GLY A 108 2.25 1.47 2.31
C GLY A 108 2.14 -0.05 2.49
N ARG A 109 3.27 -0.74 2.53
CA ARG A 109 3.34 -2.22 2.51
C ARG A 109 3.04 -2.89 3.85
N GLY A 110 3.35 -2.22 4.96
CA GLY A 110 3.02 -2.68 6.32
C GLY A 110 3.89 -3.82 6.88
N VAL A 111 4.88 -4.32 6.14
CA VAL A 111 5.74 -5.43 6.55
C VAL A 111 7.16 -4.93 6.77
N ALA A 112 7.66 -5.09 8.00
CA ALA A 112 9.05 -4.77 8.34
C ALA A 112 10.01 -5.85 7.85
N GLU A 113 11.17 -5.44 7.40
CA GLU A 113 12.29 -6.28 6.98
C GLU A 113 13.51 -6.02 7.89
N GLU A 114 14.53 -6.87 7.77
CA GLU A 114 15.76 -6.68 8.54
C GLU A 114 16.44 -5.36 8.16
N GLY A 115 16.78 -4.55 9.16
CA GLY A 115 17.37 -3.22 8.97
C GLY A 115 16.38 -2.06 8.97
N ASP A 116 15.07 -2.31 8.94
CA ASP A 116 14.06 -1.26 9.04
C ASP A 116 14.01 -0.67 10.45
N ILE A 117 13.72 0.63 10.53
CA ILE A 117 13.35 1.28 11.80
C ILE A 117 11.84 1.12 11.98
N VAL A 118 11.45 0.46 13.06
CA VAL A 118 10.05 0.31 13.44
C VAL A 118 9.78 1.16 14.67
N LEU A 119 8.85 2.10 14.56
CA LEU A 119 8.42 2.97 15.64
C LEU A 119 6.97 2.68 15.97
N GLU A 120 6.65 2.63 17.26
CA GLU A 120 5.30 2.37 17.75
C GLU A 120 4.98 3.32 18.91
N GLU A 121 3.75 3.83 18.91
CA GLU A 121 3.17 4.59 20.01
C GLU A 121 1.77 4.05 20.31
N GLU A 122 1.46 3.88 21.59
CA GLU A 122 0.15 3.43 22.04
C GLU A 122 -0.30 4.25 23.26
N ASP A 123 -1.57 4.62 23.25
CA ASP A 123 -2.29 5.17 24.39
C ASP A 123 -3.64 4.44 24.59
N ALA A 124 -4.46 4.87 25.53
CA ALA A 124 -5.73 4.20 25.86
C ALA A 124 -6.72 4.10 24.67
N HIS A 125 -6.55 4.91 23.63
CA HIS A 125 -7.51 5.06 22.53
C HIS A 125 -6.88 4.99 21.15
N ASN A 126 -5.55 5.07 21.05
CA ASN A 126 -4.84 5.17 19.79
C ASN A 126 -3.67 4.20 19.74
N TYR A 127 -3.42 3.66 18.56
CA TYR A 127 -2.20 2.94 18.23
C TYR A 127 -1.62 3.48 16.93
N ARG A 128 -0.31 3.68 16.89
CA ARG A 128 0.43 4.15 15.72
C ARG A 128 1.65 3.29 15.51
N ARG A 129 1.90 2.91 14.28
CA ARG A 129 3.09 2.15 13.91
C ARG A 129 3.62 2.67 12.58
N ALA A 130 4.90 3.02 12.55
CA ALA A 130 5.60 3.45 11.35
C ALA A 130 6.76 2.50 11.04
N ILE A 131 6.99 2.23 9.76
CA ILE A 131 8.16 1.51 9.27
C ILE A 131 8.92 2.46 8.35
N ILE A 132 10.19 2.70 8.69
CA ILE A 132 11.10 3.55 7.92
C ILE A 132 12.19 2.66 7.34
N ARG A 133 12.35 2.73 6.03
CA ARG A 133 13.33 1.97 5.24
C ARG A 133 14.18 2.93 4.44
N ASP A 134 15.50 2.78 4.51
CA ASP A 134 16.46 3.63 3.80
C ASP A 134 16.20 5.14 4.00
N GLY A 135 15.88 5.55 5.25
CA GLY A 135 15.58 6.94 5.60
C GLY A 135 14.23 7.46 5.09
N LYS A 136 13.35 6.61 4.57
CA LYS A 136 12.05 7.00 4.01
C LYS A 136 10.92 6.25 4.68
N LEU A 137 9.76 6.89 4.79
CA LEU A 137 8.56 6.21 5.30
C LEU A 137 8.09 5.15 4.28
N ASP A 138 8.19 3.87 4.64
CA ASP A 138 7.68 2.75 3.84
C ASP A 138 6.19 2.51 4.10
N SER A 139 5.81 2.56 5.37
CA SER A 139 4.40 2.34 5.75
C SER A 139 4.05 2.97 7.08
N ILE A 140 2.76 3.23 7.26
CA ILE A 140 2.20 3.67 8.53
C ILE A 140 0.84 3.02 8.78
N LEU A 141 0.61 2.63 10.02
CA LEU A 141 -0.68 2.19 10.56
C LEU A 141 -1.10 3.17 11.65
N LEU A 142 -2.30 3.71 11.53
CA LEU A 142 -2.94 4.56 12.52
C LEU A 142 -4.26 3.93 12.92
N GLN A 143 -4.50 3.82 14.21
CA GLN A 143 -5.75 3.31 14.77
C GLN A 143 -6.29 4.28 15.81
N GLY A 144 -7.60 4.55 15.77
CA GLY A 144 -8.26 5.57 16.56
C GLY A 144 -8.24 6.93 15.85
N LYS A 145 -7.41 7.87 16.30
CA LYS A 145 -7.28 9.20 15.70
C LYS A 145 -6.41 9.17 14.45
N ILE A 146 -7.01 9.40 13.29
CA ILE A 146 -6.34 9.39 11.99
C ILE A 146 -6.23 10.78 11.35
N ASP A 147 -6.45 11.83 12.12
CA ASP A 147 -6.37 13.22 11.66
C ASP A 147 -4.98 13.53 11.09
N TYR A 148 -4.94 14.43 10.12
CA TYR A 148 -3.70 14.87 9.45
C TYR A 148 -2.90 13.77 8.73
N SER A 149 -3.47 12.61 8.49
CA SER A 149 -2.79 11.47 7.84
C SER A 149 -2.34 11.75 6.40
N GLY A 150 -2.77 12.85 5.79
CA GLY A 150 -2.35 13.26 4.44
C GLY A 150 -0.84 13.46 4.29
N ILE A 151 -0.15 13.89 5.35
CA ILE A 151 1.32 14.02 5.33
C ILE A 151 2.00 12.68 5.07
N TYR A 152 1.58 11.61 5.73
CA TYR A 152 2.18 10.28 5.58
C TYR A 152 1.99 9.73 4.17
N GLN A 153 0.80 9.94 3.59
CA GLN A 153 0.57 9.57 2.18
C GLN A 153 1.52 10.32 1.25
N TYR A 154 1.76 11.60 1.51
CA TYR A 154 2.68 12.42 0.75
C TYR A 154 4.12 11.92 0.87
N LEU A 155 4.58 11.65 2.10
CA LEU A 155 5.94 11.15 2.39
C LEU A 155 6.20 9.82 1.68
N ILE A 156 5.27 8.87 1.79
CA ILE A 156 5.39 7.55 1.15
C ILE A 156 5.39 7.69 -0.37
N LYS A 157 4.42 8.42 -0.92
CA LYS A 157 4.25 8.55 -2.37
C LYS A 157 5.44 9.21 -3.06
N ASN A 158 5.99 10.24 -2.44
CA ASN A 158 7.08 11.03 -3.02
C ASN A 158 8.47 10.57 -2.53
N GLN A 159 8.53 9.52 -1.71
CA GLN A 159 9.77 8.94 -1.21
C GLN A 159 10.69 9.98 -0.55
N ILE A 160 10.08 10.80 0.33
CA ILE A 160 10.77 11.91 1.00
C ILE A 160 11.79 11.37 2.00
N ASP A 161 13.00 11.95 1.96
CA ASP A 161 14.06 11.65 2.91
C ASP A 161 13.70 12.23 4.31
N LEU A 162 13.70 11.37 5.31
CA LEU A 162 13.39 11.69 6.71
C LEU A 162 14.65 11.78 7.58
N SER A 163 15.84 11.78 6.99
CA SER A 163 17.10 11.74 7.74
C SER A 163 17.15 12.82 8.84
N GLY A 164 17.27 12.36 10.09
CA GLY A 164 17.25 13.19 11.29
C GLY A 164 15.86 13.57 11.82
N LYS A 165 14.77 13.07 11.20
CA LYS A 165 13.37 13.30 11.62
C LYS A 165 12.61 11.99 11.90
N GLU A 166 13.29 10.84 11.79
CA GLU A 166 12.66 9.52 11.88
C GLU A 166 11.92 9.34 13.20
N GLN A 167 12.55 9.75 14.32
CA GLN A 167 12.00 9.58 15.66
C GLN A 167 10.75 10.44 15.92
N ASP A 168 10.59 11.51 15.16
CA ASP A 168 9.47 12.45 15.30
C ASP A 168 8.31 12.12 14.35
N ILE A 169 8.35 10.98 13.65
CA ILE A 169 7.44 10.64 12.55
C ILE A 169 5.97 10.87 12.88
N PHE A 170 5.53 10.58 14.11
CA PHE A 170 4.13 10.73 14.51
C PHE A 170 3.72 12.18 14.82
N HIS A 171 4.69 13.09 14.87
CA HIS A 171 4.51 14.51 15.15
C HIS A 171 4.77 15.40 13.93
N LEU A 172 5.28 14.83 12.82
CA LEU A 172 5.56 15.55 11.59
C LEU A 172 4.29 16.13 10.97
N SER A 173 4.45 17.31 10.43
CA SER A 173 3.45 18.02 9.65
C SER A 173 4.08 18.61 8.39
N PHE A 174 3.29 19.16 7.47
CA PHE A 174 3.83 19.88 6.32
C PHE A 174 4.70 21.08 6.70
N ALA A 175 4.50 21.64 7.91
CA ALA A 175 5.31 22.76 8.40
C ALA A 175 6.79 22.38 8.63
N ASP A 176 7.07 21.12 8.93
CA ASP A 176 8.43 20.61 9.15
C ASP A 176 9.26 20.53 7.87
N PHE A 177 8.59 20.65 6.72
CA PHE A 177 9.18 20.66 5.39
C PHE A 177 9.05 22.03 4.70
N TYR A 178 8.59 23.04 5.41
CA TYR A 178 8.40 24.38 4.88
C TYR A 178 9.73 25.12 4.78
N GLY A 179 9.95 25.81 3.67
CA GLY A 179 11.16 26.57 3.42
C GLY A 179 10.92 27.79 2.55
N VAL A 180 11.96 28.62 2.43
CA VAL A 180 11.97 29.82 1.59
C VAL A 180 13.11 29.67 0.59
N LYS A 181 12.81 29.79 -0.71
CA LYS A 181 13.81 29.78 -1.79
C LYS A 181 14.62 31.08 -1.76
N GLU A 182 15.79 31.09 -2.43
CA GLU A 182 16.64 32.28 -2.54
C GLU A 182 15.92 33.52 -3.12
N ASN A 183 14.92 33.28 -3.98
CA ASN A 183 14.08 34.34 -4.56
C ASN A 183 12.95 34.81 -3.62
N GLY A 184 12.90 34.36 -2.38
CA GLY A 184 11.88 34.70 -1.40
C GLY A 184 10.55 33.95 -1.57
N ALA A 185 10.40 33.09 -2.55
CA ALA A 185 9.19 32.29 -2.73
C ALA A 185 9.12 31.15 -1.70
N TYR A 186 7.94 30.94 -1.15
CA TYR A 186 7.70 29.82 -0.24
C TYR A 186 7.67 28.49 -1.00
N CYS A 187 8.21 27.46 -0.38
CA CYS A 187 8.14 26.09 -0.91
C CYS A 187 8.16 25.09 0.24
N TYR A 188 7.73 23.88 -0.05
CA TYR A 188 8.11 22.75 0.79
C TYR A 188 9.47 22.24 0.31
N GLN A 189 10.39 22.07 1.24
CA GLN A 189 11.71 21.47 0.98
C GLN A 189 11.54 19.94 1.06
N ILE A 190 10.91 19.42 0.03
CA ILE A 190 10.57 18.02 -0.07
C ILE A 190 11.02 17.51 -1.43
#